data_cf72f9f1366d07c5487c6e6b87f58b2d
#
_entry.id   cf72f9f1366d07c5487c6e6b87f58b2d
#
_cell.length_a   1.000
_cell.length_b   1.000
_cell.length_c   1.000
_cell.angle_alpha   90.00
_cell.angle_beta   90.00
_cell.angle_gamma   90.00
#
_symmetry.space_group_name_H-M   'P 1'
#
loop_
_entity.id
_entity.type
_entity.pdbx_description
1 polymer ?
#
loop_
_entity_poly.entity_id
_entity_poly.type
_entity_poly.pdbx_seq_one_letter_code
_entity_poly.pdbx_strand_id
1 'polypeptide(L)'
;MASPPSSTDDRLPVPAEPTGDELVPADRAPDVVHRRRRIDLQLLAASLAIATGLVLIGIALLRAEFGPQRDLPTAIQGISPVPEAVQVLTQTQVIVDLIDGYEGRLVIDREQLDTIRLDEIGSANAEPGTQVEVPPGVIFEPGNATLTFTPGEGAPIERFEPGLHTATVLFWRIEEGPGAARSFTWTFEAI
;
A
#
# COMPACT_ATOMS: atom_id res chain seq x y z
N MET A 1 50.57 18.83 -58.59
CA MET A 1 51.99 19.09 -58.42
C MET A 1 52.41 18.42 -57.15
N ALA A 2 53.37 17.52 -57.35
CA ALA A 2 54.28 16.87 -56.39
C ALA A 2 53.69 15.65 -55.63
N SER A 3 54.27 14.60 -56.08
CA SER A 3 54.42 13.19 -55.78
C SER A 3 54.90 12.82 -54.36
N PRO A 4 54.82 11.55 -54.04
CA PRO A 4 55.21 10.96 -52.76
C PRO A 4 56.70 10.59 -52.67
N PRO A 5 57.18 10.17 -51.58
CA PRO A 5 57.94 8.93 -51.58
C PRO A 5 57.69 7.97 -50.43
N SER A 6 57.76 6.77 -50.76
CA SER A 6 58.75 5.72 -50.49
C SER A 6 58.48 4.83 -49.29
N SER A 7 58.18 3.62 -49.66
CA SER A 7 58.25 2.37 -48.91
C SER A 7 59.55 2.26 -48.05
N THR A 8 59.39 1.75 -46.85
CA THR A 8 60.49 1.06 -46.14
C THR A 8 59.97 -0.29 -45.70
N ASP A 9 60.50 -1.26 -46.39
CA ASP A 9 60.48 -2.69 -46.16
C ASP A 9 61.13 -2.95 -44.77
N ASP A 10 60.39 -3.35 -43.81
CA ASP A 10 60.96 -3.81 -42.54
C ASP A 10 60.57 -5.27 -42.32
N ARG A 11 61.47 -6.08 -42.82
CA ARG A 11 61.47 -7.55 -42.64
C ARG A 11 61.73 -7.83 -41.15
N LEU A 12 60.71 -8.36 -40.49
CA LEU A 12 60.81 -8.97 -39.18
C LEU A 12 61.68 -10.28 -39.28
N PRO A 13 62.62 -10.45 -38.38
CA PRO A 13 63.43 -11.67 -38.33
C PRO A 13 62.58 -12.86 -37.85
N VAL A 14 62.71 -13.94 -38.57
CA VAL A 14 62.16 -15.28 -38.24
C VAL A 14 62.85 -15.77 -36.96
N PRO A 15 62.07 -16.16 -35.93
CA PRO A 15 62.64 -16.83 -34.77
C PRO A 15 63.06 -18.24 -35.13
N ALA A 16 64.27 -18.55 -34.76
CA ALA A 16 64.86 -19.89 -34.88
C ALA A 16 64.11 -20.90 -34.04
N GLU A 17 63.84 -22.06 -34.61
CA GLU A 17 63.35 -23.23 -33.88
C GLU A 17 64.39 -23.66 -32.82
N PRO A 18 63.99 -23.90 -31.58
CA PRO A 18 64.83 -24.61 -30.62
C PRO A 18 64.66 -26.11 -30.81
N THR A 19 65.67 -26.69 -31.40
CA THR A 19 65.95 -28.09 -31.28
C THR A 19 66.47 -28.37 -29.87
N GLY A 20 65.73 -29.14 -29.11
CA GLY A 20 66.20 -29.50 -27.77
C GLY A 20 65.13 -30.33 -27.06
N ASP A 21 65.30 -31.62 -27.26
CA ASP A 21 64.70 -32.71 -26.52
C ASP A 21 65.11 -32.57 -25.04
N GLU A 22 64.26 -31.90 -24.24
CA GLU A 22 64.41 -31.87 -22.80
C GLU A 22 63.15 -32.44 -22.18
N LEU A 23 63.28 -33.74 -21.85
CA LEU A 23 62.31 -34.47 -21.04
C LEU A 23 62.08 -33.77 -19.72
N VAL A 24 61.05 -32.94 -19.66
CA VAL A 24 60.51 -32.40 -18.40
C VAL A 24 59.77 -33.57 -17.74
N PRO A 25 60.12 -33.97 -16.51
CA PRO A 25 59.39 -35.04 -15.83
C PRO A 25 57.99 -34.53 -15.50
N ALA A 26 57.01 -35.20 -16.08
CA ALA A 26 55.61 -35.04 -15.78
C ALA A 26 55.33 -35.60 -14.38
N ASP A 27 55.64 -34.85 -13.33
CA ASP A 27 55.18 -35.18 -12.00
C ASP A 27 55.17 -33.93 -11.09
N ARG A 28 54.20 -33.08 -11.30
CA ARG A 28 53.64 -32.19 -10.28
C ARG A 28 52.22 -31.90 -10.67
N ALA A 29 51.33 -32.86 -10.44
CA ALA A 29 49.92 -32.55 -10.27
C ALA A 29 49.80 -31.50 -9.13
N PRO A 30 49.11 -30.39 -9.33
CA PRO A 30 48.88 -29.45 -8.24
C PRO A 30 48.12 -30.18 -7.14
N ASP A 31 48.74 -30.29 -5.98
CA ASP A 31 48.09 -30.78 -4.78
C ASP A 31 46.84 -29.87 -4.57
N VAL A 32 45.70 -30.40 -4.95
CA VAL A 32 44.40 -29.78 -4.59
C VAL A 32 44.27 -29.98 -3.09
N VAL A 33 44.82 -29.01 -2.35
CA VAL A 33 44.60 -28.94 -0.90
C VAL A 33 43.12 -28.75 -0.70
N HIS A 34 42.40 -29.83 -0.48
CA HIS A 34 41.03 -29.82 0.01
C HIS A 34 41.06 -29.24 1.42
N ARG A 35 41.10 -27.91 1.48
CA ARG A 35 40.91 -27.16 2.71
C ARG A 35 39.51 -27.46 3.21
N ARG A 36 39.38 -28.52 4.03
CA ARG A 36 38.12 -28.76 4.78
C ARG A 36 37.76 -27.46 5.50
N ARG A 37 36.80 -26.74 4.95
CA ARG A 37 36.20 -25.59 5.62
C ARG A 37 35.67 -26.11 6.94
N ARG A 38 36.37 -25.88 8.04
CA ARG A 38 35.80 -26.04 9.37
C ARG A 38 34.67 -25.06 9.45
N ILE A 39 33.45 -25.57 9.46
CA ILE A 39 32.27 -24.76 9.68
C ILE A 39 32.45 -24.14 11.05
N ASP A 40 32.63 -22.83 11.09
CA ASP A 40 32.77 -22.10 12.33
C ASP A 40 31.40 -22.06 13.00
N LEU A 41 31.25 -22.89 14.03
CA LEU A 41 29.95 -23.06 14.73
C LEU A 41 29.43 -21.73 15.29
N GLN A 42 30.35 -20.83 15.63
CA GLN A 42 30.00 -19.49 16.15
C GLN A 42 29.39 -18.62 15.06
N LEU A 43 29.95 -18.65 13.84
CA LEU A 43 29.38 -17.91 12.70
C LEU A 43 28.03 -18.49 12.27
N LEU A 44 27.89 -19.80 12.33
CA LEU A 44 26.63 -20.48 11.99
C LEU A 44 25.54 -20.14 13.04
N ALA A 45 25.89 -20.13 14.33
CA ALA A 45 24.97 -19.71 15.39
C ALA A 45 24.57 -18.25 15.28
N ALA A 46 25.52 -17.36 14.94
CA ALA A 46 25.23 -15.93 14.74
C ALA A 46 24.33 -15.69 13.54
N SER A 47 24.57 -16.36 12.41
CA SER A 47 23.72 -16.24 11.21
C SER A 47 22.32 -16.79 11.44
N LEU A 48 22.17 -17.87 12.19
CA LEU A 48 20.87 -18.42 12.56
C LEU A 48 20.10 -17.48 13.48
N ALA A 49 20.76 -16.86 14.44
CA ALA A 49 20.14 -15.88 15.33
C ALA A 49 19.61 -14.65 14.56
N ILE A 50 20.41 -14.14 13.62
CA ILE A 50 19.99 -13.01 12.76
C ILE A 50 18.80 -13.41 11.89
N ALA A 51 18.85 -14.58 11.25
CA ALA A 51 17.78 -15.09 10.41
C ALA A 51 16.47 -15.24 11.22
N THR A 52 16.55 -15.81 12.42
CA THR A 52 15.39 -15.95 13.33
C THR A 52 14.85 -14.60 13.75
N GLY A 53 15.72 -13.63 14.07
CA GLY A 53 15.32 -12.26 14.41
C GLY A 53 14.58 -11.59 13.27
N LEU A 54 15.06 -11.70 12.04
CA LEU A 54 14.41 -11.13 10.85
C LEU A 54 13.04 -11.78 10.56
N VAL A 55 12.92 -13.10 10.74
CA VAL A 55 11.65 -13.81 10.60
C VAL A 55 10.65 -13.33 11.66
N LEU A 56 11.07 -13.18 12.91
CA LEU A 56 10.20 -12.68 13.98
C LEU A 56 9.74 -11.25 13.72
N ILE A 57 10.64 -10.38 13.25
CA ILE A 57 10.29 -9.00 12.84
C ILE A 57 9.30 -9.04 11.67
N GLY A 58 9.53 -9.88 10.67
CA GLY A 58 8.60 -10.03 9.53
C GLY A 58 7.22 -10.50 9.97
N ILE A 59 7.13 -11.48 10.87
CA ILE A 59 5.86 -11.95 11.44
C ILE A 59 5.19 -10.85 12.28
N ALA A 60 5.97 -10.12 13.07
CA ALA A 60 5.45 -9.01 13.87
C ALA A 60 4.87 -7.89 12.99
N LEU A 61 5.54 -7.53 11.87
CA LEU A 61 5.04 -6.56 10.90
C LEU A 61 3.78 -7.04 10.17
N LEU A 62 3.71 -8.32 9.82
CA LEU A 62 2.52 -8.91 9.18
C LEU A 62 1.31 -9.00 10.13
N ARG A 63 1.56 -9.05 11.45
CA ARG A 63 0.51 -9.08 12.48
C ARG A 63 0.32 -7.73 13.17
N ALA A 64 1.13 -6.74 12.85
CA ALA A 64 0.95 -5.40 13.35
C ALA A 64 -0.29 -4.80 12.71
N GLU A 65 -1.40 -4.92 13.39
CA GLU A 65 -2.57 -4.10 13.14
C GLU A 65 -2.20 -2.68 13.59
N PHE A 66 -1.85 -1.83 12.61
CA PHE A 66 -1.49 -0.45 12.88
C PHE A 66 -2.76 0.35 13.17
N GLY A 67 -3.14 0.46 14.42
CA GLY A 67 -4.22 1.30 14.91
C GLY A 67 -4.86 0.71 16.16
N PRO A 68 -5.48 1.52 17.02
CA PRO A 68 -6.34 1.03 18.07
C PRO A 68 -7.55 0.35 17.40
N GLN A 69 -7.51 -0.98 17.26
CA GLN A 69 -8.71 -1.72 16.91
C GLN A 69 -9.67 -1.62 18.09
N ARG A 70 -10.56 -0.66 18.04
CA ARG A 70 -11.82 -0.80 18.75
C ARG A 70 -12.61 -1.87 18.03
N ASP A 71 -13.28 -2.71 18.82
CA ASP A 71 -14.20 -3.71 18.31
C ASP A 71 -15.29 -3.00 17.50
N LEU A 72 -15.07 -2.90 16.19
CA LEU A 72 -16.10 -2.41 15.28
C LEU A 72 -17.27 -3.39 15.29
N PRO A 73 -18.52 -2.91 15.23
CA PRO A 73 -19.64 -3.78 14.98
C PRO A 73 -19.39 -4.67 13.75
N THR A 74 -19.82 -5.91 13.80
CA THR A 74 -19.58 -6.88 12.71
C THR A 74 -20.15 -6.42 11.35
N ALA A 75 -21.04 -5.45 11.35
CA ALA A 75 -21.61 -4.85 10.14
C ALA A 75 -20.69 -3.78 9.50
N ILE A 76 -19.63 -3.35 10.18
CA ILE A 76 -18.70 -2.33 9.72
C ILE A 76 -17.36 -2.98 9.43
N GLN A 77 -16.91 -2.91 8.18
CA GLN A 77 -15.61 -3.44 7.76
C GLN A 77 -14.48 -2.44 8.01
N GLY A 78 -14.77 -1.16 7.82
CA GLY A 78 -13.78 -0.11 7.99
C GLY A 78 -14.39 1.28 8.19
N ILE A 79 -13.62 2.17 8.80
CA ILE A 79 -13.97 3.58 8.95
C ILE A 79 -12.73 4.45 8.77
N SER A 80 -12.94 5.62 8.19
CA SER A 80 -11.93 6.68 8.05
C SER A 80 -12.59 8.03 8.33
N PRO A 81 -11.98 8.92 9.13
CA PRO A 81 -10.81 8.71 9.97
C PRO A 81 -11.03 7.58 11.01
N VAL A 82 -9.94 6.85 11.34
CA VAL A 82 -10.04 5.80 12.37
C VAL A 82 -10.42 6.40 13.72
N PRO A 83 -11.06 5.64 14.63
CA PRO A 83 -11.42 6.14 15.96
C PRO A 83 -10.21 6.72 16.69
N GLU A 84 -10.40 7.88 17.32
CA GLU A 84 -9.37 8.61 18.07
C GLU A 84 -8.18 9.07 17.19
N ALA A 85 -8.36 9.16 15.87
CA ALA A 85 -7.37 9.76 15.00
C ALA A 85 -7.10 11.20 15.42
N VAL A 86 -5.83 11.55 15.48
CA VAL A 86 -5.35 12.91 15.74
C VAL A 86 -4.67 13.45 14.47
N GLN A 87 -4.61 14.78 14.32
CA GLN A 87 -3.99 15.43 13.15
C GLN A 87 -4.67 15.09 11.81
N VAL A 88 -5.97 14.96 11.83
CA VAL A 88 -6.79 14.79 10.63
C VAL A 88 -6.89 16.12 9.89
N LEU A 89 -6.69 16.11 8.57
CA LEU A 89 -6.83 17.34 7.78
C LEU A 89 -8.30 17.82 7.75
N THR A 90 -8.52 19.12 7.74
CA THR A 90 -9.86 19.75 7.74
C THR A 90 -10.74 19.37 6.56
N GLN A 91 -10.17 18.86 5.47
CA GLN A 91 -10.88 18.40 4.26
C GLN A 91 -10.83 16.88 4.09
N THR A 92 -10.52 16.13 5.16
CA THR A 92 -10.50 14.67 5.10
C THR A 92 -11.90 14.13 4.86
N GLN A 93 -12.00 13.13 3.99
CA GLN A 93 -13.24 12.38 3.78
C GLN A 93 -13.57 11.52 4.99
N VAL A 94 -14.87 11.45 5.31
CA VAL A 94 -15.39 10.47 6.26
C VAL A 94 -15.98 9.31 5.48
N ILE A 95 -15.40 8.14 5.66
CA ILE A 95 -15.77 6.92 4.93
C ILE A 95 -16.19 5.86 5.93
N VAL A 96 -17.30 5.20 5.67
CA VAL A 96 -17.75 4.02 6.40
C VAL A 96 -18.02 2.91 5.41
N ASP A 97 -17.30 1.81 5.59
CA ASP A 97 -17.41 0.60 4.79
C ASP A 97 -18.24 -0.41 5.56
N LEU A 98 -19.44 -0.72 5.04
CA LEU A 98 -20.36 -1.68 5.63
C LEU A 98 -20.24 -3.03 4.92
N ILE A 99 -20.68 -4.09 5.57
CA ILE A 99 -20.80 -5.38 4.88
C ILE A 99 -22.01 -5.35 3.92
N ASP A 100 -21.96 -6.18 2.88
CA ASP A 100 -23.05 -6.32 1.93
C ASP A 100 -24.41 -6.57 2.61
N GLY A 101 -25.45 -5.94 2.06
CA GLY A 101 -26.80 -6.04 2.59
C GLY A 101 -27.13 -5.04 3.71
N TYR A 102 -26.20 -4.15 4.00
CA TYR A 102 -26.43 -3.03 4.92
C TYR A 102 -26.48 -1.70 4.16
N GLU A 103 -27.21 -0.78 4.75
CA GLU A 103 -27.35 0.61 4.34
C GLU A 103 -27.20 1.50 5.59
N GLY A 104 -26.88 2.78 5.40
CA GLY A 104 -26.68 3.65 6.56
C GLY A 104 -26.81 5.13 6.25
N ARG A 105 -26.66 5.93 7.32
CA ARG A 105 -26.59 7.39 7.29
C ARG A 105 -25.49 7.88 8.21
N LEU A 106 -24.90 9.02 7.88
CA LEU A 106 -23.90 9.68 8.71
C LEU A 106 -24.51 10.85 9.47
N VAL A 107 -24.08 10.97 10.73
CA VAL A 107 -24.31 12.12 11.59
C VAL A 107 -22.95 12.63 12.04
N ILE A 108 -22.65 13.89 11.78
CA ILE A 108 -21.38 14.50 12.18
C ILE A 108 -21.70 15.69 13.07
N ASP A 109 -21.09 15.76 14.24
CA ASP A 109 -21.30 16.81 15.25
C ASP A 109 -22.79 17.06 15.57
N ARG A 110 -23.55 15.96 15.62
CA ARG A 110 -25.01 15.96 15.85
C ARG A 110 -25.85 16.44 14.67
N GLU A 111 -25.25 16.77 13.54
CA GLU A 111 -25.96 17.11 12.31
C GLU A 111 -26.09 15.84 11.46
N GLN A 112 -27.34 15.45 11.15
CA GLN A 112 -27.62 14.33 10.26
C GLN A 112 -27.46 14.80 8.82
N LEU A 113 -26.54 14.16 8.09
CA LEU A 113 -26.27 14.50 6.71
C LEU A 113 -27.21 13.75 5.76
N ASP A 114 -27.66 14.45 4.72
CA ASP A 114 -28.47 13.84 3.67
C ASP A 114 -27.65 12.82 2.91
N THR A 115 -28.22 11.62 2.75
CA THR A 115 -27.58 10.50 2.06
C THR A 115 -28.19 10.36 0.68
N ILE A 116 -27.36 10.37 -0.33
CA ILE A 116 -27.72 10.25 -1.74
C ILE A 116 -27.18 8.93 -2.24
N ARG A 117 -28.06 8.14 -2.86
CA ARG A 117 -27.67 6.86 -3.45
C ARG A 117 -27.06 7.08 -4.83
N LEU A 118 -25.87 6.52 -5.06
CA LEU A 118 -25.13 6.68 -6.32
C LEU A 118 -25.89 6.09 -7.53
N ASP A 119 -26.64 4.99 -7.32
CA ASP A 119 -27.47 4.35 -8.35
C ASP A 119 -28.67 5.21 -8.78
N GLU A 120 -29.16 6.07 -7.91
CA GLU A 120 -30.26 7.01 -8.22
C GLU A 120 -29.77 8.20 -9.05
N ILE A 121 -28.55 8.70 -8.81
CA ILE A 121 -27.98 9.82 -9.56
C ILE A 121 -27.76 9.43 -11.03
N GLY A 122 -27.24 8.23 -11.28
CA GLY A 122 -26.96 7.75 -12.64
C GLY A 122 -28.19 7.45 -13.48
N SER A 123 -29.31 7.12 -12.84
CA SER A 123 -30.55 6.75 -13.55
C SER A 123 -31.43 7.94 -13.93
N ALA A 124 -31.32 9.07 -13.24
CA ALA A 124 -32.23 10.21 -13.40
C ALA A 124 -31.92 11.10 -14.62
N ASN A 125 -30.65 11.22 -15.09
CA ASN A 125 -30.24 12.22 -16.08
C ASN A 125 -29.08 11.81 -17.02
N ALA A 126 -28.76 10.53 -17.13
CA ALA A 126 -27.59 10.13 -17.95
C ALA A 126 -27.91 10.05 -19.45
N GLU A 127 -27.75 11.17 -20.17
CA GLU A 127 -27.42 11.08 -21.57
C GLU A 127 -25.96 10.55 -21.70
N PRO A 128 -25.69 9.59 -22.61
CA PRO A 128 -24.36 9.06 -22.79
C PRO A 128 -23.34 10.18 -23.09
N GLY A 129 -22.35 10.36 -22.22
CA GLY A 129 -21.30 11.38 -22.37
C GLY A 129 -21.50 12.67 -21.56
N THR A 130 -22.58 12.80 -20.81
CA THR A 130 -22.79 13.94 -19.91
C THR A 130 -22.10 13.66 -18.56
N GLN A 131 -21.34 14.62 -18.08
CA GLN A 131 -20.76 14.57 -16.74
C GLN A 131 -21.90 14.75 -15.72
N VAL A 132 -22.12 13.73 -14.90
CA VAL A 132 -23.12 13.80 -13.82
C VAL A 132 -22.51 14.59 -12.67
N GLU A 133 -23.12 15.72 -12.34
CA GLU A 133 -22.76 16.49 -11.15
C GLU A 133 -23.31 15.79 -9.91
N VAL A 134 -22.41 15.35 -9.02
CA VAL A 134 -22.77 14.72 -7.78
C VAL A 134 -23.08 15.81 -6.76
N PRO A 135 -24.31 15.87 -6.23
CA PRO A 135 -24.65 16.90 -5.24
C PRO A 135 -23.83 16.71 -3.96
N PRO A 136 -23.53 17.83 -3.25
CA PRO A 136 -22.78 17.75 -2.00
C PRO A 136 -23.62 17.04 -0.91
N GLY A 137 -22.99 16.08 -0.23
CA GLY A 137 -23.65 15.27 0.80
C GLY A 137 -22.91 13.97 1.07
N VAL A 138 -23.60 13.05 1.71
CA VAL A 138 -23.12 11.68 1.88
C VAL A 138 -23.53 10.86 0.67
N ILE A 139 -22.56 10.27 -0.01
CA ILE A 139 -22.80 9.34 -1.11
C ILE A 139 -22.82 7.93 -0.55
N PHE A 140 -23.91 7.22 -0.79
CA PHE A 140 -23.99 5.78 -0.55
C PHE A 140 -23.83 5.03 -1.87
N GLU A 141 -22.83 4.16 -1.92
CA GLU A 141 -22.59 3.28 -3.06
C GLU A 141 -23.10 1.86 -2.73
N PRO A 142 -24.25 1.42 -3.29
CA PRO A 142 -24.82 0.13 -2.96
C PRO A 142 -23.98 -1.07 -3.39
N GLY A 143 -23.12 -0.90 -4.41
CA GLY A 143 -22.31 -1.99 -4.97
C GLY A 143 -21.25 -2.53 -4.01
N ASN A 144 -20.77 -1.69 -3.08
CA ASN A 144 -19.77 -2.03 -2.06
C ASN A 144 -20.21 -1.63 -0.64
N ALA A 145 -21.48 -1.22 -0.49
CA ALA A 145 -22.07 -0.79 0.78
C ALA A 145 -21.29 0.33 1.51
N THR A 146 -20.67 1.26 0.76
CA THR A 146 -19.82 2.32 1.30
C THR A 146 -20.55 3.65 1.39
N LEU A 147 -20.44 4.31 2.54
CA LEU A 147 -20.85 5.70 2.77
C LEU A 147 -19.62 6.59 2.70
N THR A 148 -19.66 7.63 1.88
CA THR A 148 -18.58 8.62 1.76
C THR A 148 -19.12 10.03 1.90
N PHE A 149 -18.59 10.78 2.85
CA PHE A 149 -18.80 12.22 2.98
C PHE A 149 -17.51 12.95 2.65
N THR A 150 -17.60 13.93 1.76
CA THR A 150 -16.47 14.78 1.39
C THR A 150 -16.79 16.22 1.75
N PRO A 151 -16.07 16.83 2.71
CA PRO A 151 -16.17 18.26 2.98
C PRO A 151 -15.82 19.08 1.73
N GLY A 152 -16.54 20.12 1.45
CA GLY A 152 -16.29 20.96 0.28
C GLY A 152 -17.32 22.06 0.11
N GLU A 153 -17.10 22.92 -0.87
CA GLU A 153 -18.00 24.03 -1.18
C GLU A 153 -19.42 23.53 -1.47
N GLY A 154 -20.39 24.10 -0.78
CA GLY A 154 -21.80 23.73 -0.89
C GLY A 154 -22.22 22.47 -0.11
N ALA A 155 -21.28 21.77 0.53
CA ALA A 155 -21.60 20.67 1.44
C ALA A 155 -22.11 21.20 2.78
N PRO A 156 -22.91 20.43 3.54
CA PRO A 156 -23.35 20.81 4.88
C PRO A 156 -22.19 21.19 5.80
N ILE A 157 -21.07 20.50 5.66
CA ILE A 157 -19.80 20.83 6.31
C ILE A 157 -18.78 21.10 5.21
N GLU A 158 -18.40 22.35 5.01
CA GLU A 158 -17.42 22.71 3.97
C GLU A 158 -16.00 22.31 4.35
N ARG A 159 -15.72 22.31 5.64
CA ARG A 159 -14.45 21.84 6.25
C ARG A 159 -14.67 21.59 7.73
N PHE A 160 -13.92 20.72 8.30
CA PHE A 160 -13.89 20.52 9.74
C PHE A 160 -13.14 21.69 10.39
N GLU A 161 -13.71 22.27 11.45
CA GLU A 161 -13.01 23.22 12.29
C GLU A 161 -11.90 22.49 13.05
N PRO A 162 -10.76 23.15 13.37
CA PRO A 162 -9.76 22.53 14.23
C PRO A 162 -10.33 22.13 15.59
N GLY A 163 -10.14 20.87 15.97
CA GLY A 163 -10.64 20.34 17.24
C GLY A 163 -11.25 18.95 17.14
N LEU A 164 -11.94 18.56 18.20
CA LEU A 164 -12.54 17.24 18.33
C LEU A 164 -13.90 17.18 17.64
N HIS A 165 -14.04 16.26 16.70
CA HIS A 165 -15.28 15.96 16.00
C HIS A 165 -15.84 14.61 16.40
N THR A 166 -17.16 14.49 16.35
CA THR A 166 -17.87 13.26 16.63
C THR A 166 -18.61 12.80 15.38
N ALA A 167 -18.27 11.61 14.89
CA ALA A 167 -19.00 10.99 13.79
C ALA A 167 -19.80 9.80 14.31
N THR A 168 -21.01 9.65 13.81
CA THR A 168 -21.90 8.53 14.10
C THR A 168 -22.45 7.97 12.81
N VAL A 169 -22.33 6.67 12.60
CA VAL A 169 -23.03 5.97 11.53
C VAL A 169 -24.28 5.30 12.13
N LEU A 170 -25.41 5.54 11.50
CA LEU A 170 -26.65 4.79 11.70
C LEU A 170 -26.71 3.77 10.59
N PHE A 171 -26.79 2.48 10.90
CA PHE A 171 -26.78 1.41 9.90
C PHE A 171 -27.83 0.36 10.22
N TRP A 172 -28.40 -0.22 9.17
CA TRP A 172 -29.43 -1.25 9.26
C TRP A 172 -29.32 -2.22 8.09
N ARG A 173 -29.93 -3.39 8.25
CA ARG A 173 -30.10 -4.29 7.11
C ARG A 173 -31.12 -3.73 6.15
N ILE A 174 -30.85 -3.78 4.86
CA ILE A 174 -31.77 -3.29 3.82
C ILE A 174 -33.15 -3.90 3.97
N GLU A 175 -33.22 -5.21 4.33
CA GLU A 175 -34.47 -5.93 4.55
C GLU A 175 -35.29 -5.44 5.76
N GLU A 176 -34.62 -4.93 6.81
CA GLU A 176 -35.24 -4.48 8.04
C GLU A 176 -35.63 -2.99 7.98
N GLY A 177 -34.97 -2.24 7.13
CA GLY A 177 -35.16 -0.81 6.94
C GLY A 177 -34.68 0.06 8.10
N PRO A 178 -34.78 1.39 7.98
CA PRO A 178 -34.22 2.35 8.92
C PRO A 178 -34.84 2.31 10.33
N GLY A 179 -36.00 1.67 10.49
CA GLY A 179 -36.64 1.49 11.81
C GLY A 179 -35.85 0.56 12.74
N ALA A 180 -34.99 -0.30 12.19
CA ALA A 180 -34.14 -1.22 12.95
C ALA A 180 -32.68 -0.72 13.03
N ALA A 181 -32.45 0.58 12.84
CA ALA A 181 -31.13 1.15 12.81
C ALA A 181 -30.36 0.93 14.12
N ARG A 182 -29.11 0.54 13.99
CA ARG A 182 -28.10 0.53 15.05
C ARG A 182 -27.16 1.69 14.84
N SER A 183 -26.42 2.09 15.87
CA SER A 183 -25.47 3.19 15.77
C SER A 183 -24.08 2.77 16.22
N PHE A 184 -23.08 3.37 15.59
CA PHE A 184 -21.70 3.34 16.03
C PHE A 184 -21.15 4.76 16.01
N THR A 185 -20.53 5.19 17.11
CA THR A 185 -20.01 6.54 17.28
C THR A 185 -18.52 6.50 17.55
N TRP A 186 -17.77 7.36 16.87
CA TRP A 186 -16.34 7.56 17.09
C TRP A 186 -15.97 9.04 17.06
N THR A 187 -14.77 9.36 17.46
CA THR A 187 -14.24 10.72 17.47
C THR A 187 -12.92 10.79 16.71
N PHE A 188 -12.60 11.96 16.16
CA PHE A 188 -11.32 12.29 15.56
C PHE A 188 -11.02 13.77 15.79
N GLU A 189 -9.73 14.14 15.77
CA GLU A 189 -9.28 15.52 15.97
C GLU A 189 -8.73 16.10 14.67
N ALA A 190 -9.37 17.17 14.18
CA ALA A 190 -8.96 17.91 13.00
C ALA A 190 -7.95 19.02 13.34
N ILE A 191 -7.03 19.35 12.39
CA ILE A 191 -6.01 20.38 12.54
C ILE A 191 -5.99 21.33 11.35
#